data_4eccab274f9393138302f02c94d0474e
#
_entry.id   4eccab274f9393138302f02c94d0474e
#
_cell.length_a   1.000
_cell.length_b   1.000
_cell.length_c   1.000
_cell.angle_alpha   90.00
_cell.angle_beta   90.00
_cell.angle_gamma   90.00
#
_symmetry.space_group_name_H-M   'P 1'
#
loop_
_entity.id
_entity.type
_entity.pdbx_description
1 polymer ?
#
loop_
_entity_poly.entity_id
_entity_poly.type
_entity_poly.pdbx_seq_one_letter_code
_entity_poly.pdbx_strand_id
1 'polypeptide(L)'
;MAAQLSASGAATVVLGADTEVVLDGRLLGKPRDSIDAARMLRELRGREHDVITGLAVVEVGGPAAETTSVTSRVRMADYSEEEISAYVATGEPLDKAGGYAVQGLGGRLVAAVDGCLTNVIGLPLTTTRALLERRGLL
;
A
#
# COMPACT_ATOMS: atom_id res chain seq x y z
N MET A 1 0.94 6.13 -7.12
CA MET A 1 1.72 7.37 -6.89
C MET A 1 3.00 7.31 -7.67
N ALA A 2 3.42 8.40 -8.28
CA ALA A 2 4.67 8.49 -9.02
C ALA A 2 5.51 9.65 -8.46
N ALA A 3 6.81 9.42 -8.34
CA ALA A 3 7.77 10.43 -7.94
C ALA A 3 8.87 10.54 -8.98
N GLN A 4 9.31 11.75 -9.25
CA GLN A 4 10.37 12.03 -10.21
C GLN A 4 11.66 12.33 -9.46
N LEU A 5 12.74 11.66 -9.87
CA LEU A 5 14.08 11.87 -9.31
C LEU A 5 15.01 12.35 -10.43
N SER A 6 15.79 13.38 -10.15
CA SER A 6 16.81 13.88 -11.07
C SER A 6 18.18 13.53 -10.54
N ALA A 7 18.94 12.75 -11.31
CA ALA A 7 20.36 12.51 -11.02
C ALA A 7 21.17 13.67 -11.61
N SER A 8 22.24 14.07 -10.91
CA SER A 8 23.09 15.18 -11.38
C SER A 8 23.65 14.84 -12.77
N GLY A 9 23.33 15.68 -13.72
CA GLY A 9 23.94 15.73 -15.03
C GLY A 9 23.19 15.08 -16.13
N ALA A 10 22.07 14.37 -15.99
CA ALA A 10 21.49 13.90 -17.22
C ALA A 10 20.25 13.03 -17.19
N ALA A 11 20.00 12.22 -16.22
CA ALA A 11 18.91 11.28 -16.37
C ALA A 11 17.74 11.65 -15.47
N THR A 12 16.58 11.81 -16.05
CA THR A 12 15.34 11.85 -15.28
C THR A 12 14.86 10.42 -15.05
N VAL A 13 14.65 10.07 -13.80
CA VAL A 13 14.17 8.76 -13.39
C VAL A 13 12.79 8.93 -12.79
N VAL A 14 11.85 8.11 -13.23
CA VAL A 14 10.49 8.08 -12.67
C VAL A 14 10.32 6.79 -11.90
N LEU A 15 9.96 6.92 -10.62
CA LEU A 15 9.59 5.80 -9.76
C LEU A 15 8.07 5.80 -9.60
N GLY A 16 7.44 4.70 -10.02
CA GLY A 16 6.01 4.50 -9.82
C GLY A 16 5.77 3.42 -8.78
N ALA A 17 4.78 3.62 -7.94
CA ALA A 17 4.36 2.63 -6.95
C ALA A 17 2.83 2.62 -6.87
N ASP A 18 2.25 1.41 -6.86
CA ASP A 18 0.82 1.22 -6.70
C ASP A 18 0.57 0.07 -5.74
N THR A 19 -0.27 0.31 -4.74
CA THR A 19 -0.55 -0.64 -3.67
C THR A 19 -1.97 -1.15 -3.75
N GLU A 20 -2.13 -2.46 -3.69
CA GLU A 20 -3.41 -3.15 -3.75
C GLU A 20 -3.62 -3.99 -2.51
N VAL A 21 -4.88 -4.10 -2.09
CA VAL A 21 -5.33 -4.99 -1.02
C VAL A 21 -6.11 -6.13 -1.64
N VAL A 22 -5.71 -7.36 -1.33
CA VAL A 22 -6.32 -8.57 -1.89
C VAL A 22 -6.82 -9.48 -0.77
N LEU A 23 -8.10 -9.77 -0.79
CA LEU A 23 -8.75 -10.69 0.14
C LEU A 23 -9.39 -11.83 -0.65
N ASP A 24 -8.98 -13.07 -0.37
CA ASP A 24 -9.49 -14.25 -1.05
C ASP A 24 -9.46 -14.14 -2.58
N GLY A 25 -8.36 -13.61 -3.11
CA GLY A 25 -8.18 -13.43 -4.55
C GLY A 25 -8.94 -12.26 -5.15
N ARG A 26 -9.65 -11.46 -4.35
CA ARG A 26 -10.39 -10.28 -4.82
C ARG A 26 -9.67 -9.00 -4.44
N LEU A 27 -9.58 -8.08 -5.38
CA LEU A 27 -9.05 -6.75 -5.12
C LEU A 27 -10.10 -5.92 -4.36
N LEU A 28 -9.65 -5.33 -3.24
CA LEU A 28 -10.44 -4.34 -2.54
C LEU A 28 -9.87 -2.97 -2.87
N GLY A 29 -10.58 -2.24 -3.73
CA GLY A 29 -10.20 -0.90 -4.10
C GLY A 29 -10.48 0.12 -2.99
N LYS A 30 -10.49 1.38 -3.35
CA LYS A 30 -10.90 2.45 -2.44
C LYS A 30 -12.40 2.39 -2.22
N PRO A 31 -12.88 2.64 -0.99
CA PRO A 31 -14.31 2.70 -0.74
C PRO A 31 -14.98 3.81 -1.55
N ARG A 32 -16.19 3.55 -2.02
CA ARG A 32 -16.99 4.54 -2.75
C ARG A 32 -17.61 5.58 -1.82
N ASP A 33 -17.89 5.17 -0.59
CA ASP A 33 -18.50 6.00 0.44
C ASP A 33 -18.28 5.36 1.83
N SER A 34 -18.86 5.96 2.86
CA SER A 34 -18.73 5.47 4.23
C SER A 34 -19.37 4.09 4.43
N ILE A 35 -20.46 3.82 3.74
CA ILE A 35 -21.14 2.51 3.82
C ILE A 35 -20.24 1.42 3.23
N ASP A 36 -19.64 1.70 2.09
CA ASP A 36 -18.71 0.78 1.42
C ASP A 36 -17.46 0.55 2.27
N ALA A 37 -16.92 1.60 2.90
CA ALA A 37 -15.80 1.48 3.82
C ALA A 37 -16.10 0.55 4.99
N ALA A 38 -17.27 0.71 5.60
CA ALA A 38 -17.70 -0.17 6.69
C ALA A 38 -17.84 -1.62 6.24
N ARG A 39 -18.38 -1.84 5.04
CA ARG A 39 -18.48 -3.17 4.44
C ARG A 39 -17.11 -3.83 4.27
N MET A 40 -16.15 -3.09 3.72
CA MET A 40 -14.78 -3.60 3.54
C MET A 40 -14.14 -3.99 4.87
N LEU A 41 -14.28 -3.16 5.89
CA LEU A 41 -13.73 -3.43 7.20
C LEU A 41 -14.37 -4.65 7.87
N ARG A 42 -15.67 -4.89 7.63
CA ARG A 42 -16.33 -6.12 8.10
C ARG A 42 -15.78 -7.35 7.41
N GLU A 43 -15.53 -7.28 6.10
CA GLU A 43 -14.95 -8.39 5.35
C GLU A 43 -13.53 -8.71 5.82
N LEU A 44 -12.74 -7.71 6.16
CA LEU A 44 -11.35 -7.87 6.60
C LEU A 44 -11.22 -8.29 8.06
N ARG A 45 -12.23 -8.02 8.88
CA ARG A 45 -12.21 -8.22 10.34
C ARG A 45 -11.81 -9.66 10.73
N GLY A 46 -10.80 -9.76 11.58
CA GLY A 46 -10.32 -11.05 12.12
C GLY A 46 -9.71 -11.97 11.07
N ARG A 47 -9.40 -11.48 9.88
CA ARG A 47 -8.88 -12.27 8.78
C ARG A 47 -7.52 -11.79 8.32
N GLU A 48 -6.84 -12.61 7.54
CA GLU A 48 -5.61 -12.24 6.86
C GLU A 48 -5.93 -11.84 5.42
N HIS A 49 -5.19 -10.85 4.93
CA HIS A 49 -5.23 -10.43 3.54
C HIS A 49 -3.83 -10.05 3.07
N ASP A 50 -3.65 -9.93 1.76
CA ASP A 50 -2.39 -9.53 1.18
C ASP A 50 -2.42 -8.05 0.80
N VAL A 51 -1.29 -7.38 1.03
CA VAL A 51 -1.02 -6.03 0.54
C VAL A 51 0.14 -6.15 -0.43
N ILE A 52 -0.10 -5.77 -1.68
CA ILE A 52 0.86 -5.94 -2.78
C ILE A 52 1.17 -4.58 -3.35
N THR A 53 2.45 -4.20 -3.35
CA THR A 53 2.91 -2.98 -4.01
C THR A 53 3.72 -3.36 -5.24
N GLY A 54 3.28 -2.88 -6.40
CA GLY A 54 4.05 -2.90 -7.63
C GLY A 54 4.94 -1.68 -7.72
N LEU A 55 6.19 -1.88 -8.09
CA LEU A 55 7.18 -0.83 -8.28
C LEU A 55 7.65 -0.82 -9.74
N ALA A 56 7.80 0.36 -10.30
CA ALA A 56 8.38 0.54 -11.64
C ALA A 56 9.40 1.68 -11.60
N VAL A 57 10.57 1.44 -12.20
CA VAL A 57 11.59 2.47 -12.40
C VAL A 57 11.79 2.64 -13.89
N VAL A 58 11.67 3.87 -14.35
CA VAL A 58 11.81 4.23 -15.77
C VAL A 58 12.83 5.35 -15.87
N GLU A 59 13.86 5.15 -16.70
CA GLU A 59 14.77 6.23 -17.09
C GLU A 59 14.29 6.82 -18.42
N VAL A 60 14.08 8.12 -18.44
CA VAL A 60 13.66 8.81 -19.68
C VAL A 60 14.81 8.78 -20.67
N GLY A 61 14.58 8.18 -21.84
CA GLY A 61 15.60 7.99 -22.87
C GLY A 61 16.57 6.85 -22.59
N GLY A 62 16.34 6.07 -21.54
CA GLY A 62 17.19 4.96 -21.16
C GLY A 62 16.60 3.59 -21.52
N PRO A 63 17.15 2.52 -20.95
CA PRO A 63 16.66 1.16 -21.19
C PRO A 63 15.23 0.96 -20.69
N ALA A 64 14.66 -0.20 -21.00
CA ALA A 64 13.31 -0.55 -20.62
C ALA A 64 13.06 -0.43 -19.11
N ALA A 65 11.81 -0.16 -18.73
CA ALA A 65 11.41 -0.09 -17.34
C ALA A 65 11.73 -1.38 -16.59
N GLU A 66 12.18 -1.25 -15.36
CA GLU A 66 12.33 -2.38 -14.45
C GLU A 66 11.16 -2.37 -13.48
N THR A 67 10.48 -3.51 -13.36
CA THR A 67 9.32 -3.67 -12.48
C THR A 67 9.55 -4.79 -11.48
N THR A 68 8.99 -4.62 -10.29
CA THR A 68 8.99 -5.66 -9.27
C THR A 68 7.76 -5.49 -8.38
N SER A 69 7.47 -6.47 -7.54
CA SER A 69 6.38 -6.37 -6.58
C SER A 69 6.80 -6.90 -5.22
N VAL A 70 6.16 -6.38 -4.19
CA VAL A 70 6.37 -6.80 -2.80
C VAL A 70 5.03 -7.12 -2.18
N THR A 71 4.91 -8.29 -1.57
CA THR A 71 3.69 -8.73 -0.89
C THR A 71 3.95 -8.82 0.61
N SER A 72 3.05 -8.24 1.39
CA SER A 72 3.00 -8.41 2.84
C SER A 72 1.65 -9.00 3.22
N ARG A 73 1.62 -9.82 4.26
CA ARG A 73 0.38 -10.36 4.79
C ARG A 73 0.00 -9.61 6.05
N VAL A 74 -1.24 -9.15 6.10
CA VAL A 74 -1.78 -8.38 7.22
C VAL A 74 -2.91 -9.16 7.87
N ARG A 75 -2.84 -9.27 9.19
CA ARG A 75 -3.92 -9.82 9.99
C ARG A 75 -4.64 -8.69 10.69
N MET A 76 -5.95 -8.60 10.47
CA MET A 76 -6.77 -7.62 11.13
C MET A 76 -7.23 -8.12 12.50
N ALA A 77 -7.38 -7.19 13.43
CA ALA A 77 -7.96 -7.50 14.73
C ALA A 77 -9.45 -7.81 14.62
N ASP A 78 -10.01 -8.38 15.67
CA ASP A 78 -11.45 -8.65 15.76
C ASP A 78 -12.17 -7.45 16.36
N TYR A 79 -12.15 -6.34 15.63
CA TYR A 79 -12.76 -5.09 16.07
C TYR A 79 -14.28 -5.13 15.99
N SER A 80 -14.94 -4.33 16.83
CA SER A 80 -16.39 -4.27 16.92
C SER A 80 -17.01 -3.41 15.82
N GLU A 81 -18.34 -3.51 15.66
CA GLU A 81 -19.09 -2.61 14.78
C GLU A 81 -18.97 -1.15 15.21
N GLU A 82 -18.86 -0.91 16.53
CA GLU A 82 -18.68 0.43 17.07
C GLU A 82 -17.30 0.99 16.68
N GLU A 83 -16.27 0.18 16.72
CA GLU A 83 -14.93 0.57 16.28
C GLU A 83 -14.89 0.84 14.77
N ILE A 84 -15.59 0.05 13.97
CA ILE A 84 -15.74 0.30 12.53
C ILE A 84 -16.40 1.66 12.31
N SER A 85 -17.53 1.91 12.96
CA SER A 85 -18.27 3.17 12.81
C SER A 85 -17.42 4.37 13.23
N ALA A 86 -16.70 4.27 14.35
CA ALA A 86 -15.84 5.34 14.84
C ALA A 86 -14.71 5.64 13.86
N TYR A 87 -14.11 4.60 13.29
CA TYR A 87 -13.02 4.77 12.33
C TYR A 87 -13.52 5.39 11.02
N VAL A 88 -14.62 4.89 10.48
CA VAL A 88 -15.22 5.40 9.24
C VAL A 88 -15.61 6.88 9.41
N ALA A 89 -16.09 7.27 10.60
CA ALA A 89 -16.44 8.66 10.89
C ALA A 89 -15.26 9.63 10.80
N THR A 90 -14.03 9.15 10.91
CA THR A 90 -12.84 10.00 10.75
C THR A 90 -12.58 10.45 9.33
N GLY A 91 -13.17 9.77 8.34
CA GLY A 91 -12.90 9.99 6.92
C GLY A 91 -11.61 9.37 6.41
N GLU A 92 -10.73 8.88 7.29
CA GLU A 92 -9.45 8.29 6.91
C GLU A 92 -9.57 7.13 5.92
N PRO A 93 -10.58 6.22 6.04
CA PRO A 93 -10.71 5.09 5.12
C PRO A 93 -10.96 5.44 3.66
N LEU A 94 -11.52 6.60 3.38
CA LEU A 94 -12.15 6.87 2.08
C LEU A 94 -11.17 6.95 0.90
N ASP A 95 -9.91 7.27 1.14
CA ASP A 95 -8.89 7.35 0.09
C ASP A 95 -7.89 6.20 0.12
N LYS A 96 -8.18 5.14 0.87
CA LYS A 96 -7.29 3.99 1.04
C LYS A 96 -7.86 2.71 0.44
N ALA A 97 -7.04 1.96 -0.29
CA ALA A 97 -7.40 0.62 -0.72
C ALA A 97 -7.69 -0.26 0.51
N GLY A 98 -8.78 -1.02 0.46
CA GLY A 98 -9.23 -1.84 1.59
C GLY A 98 -9.89 -1.06 2.73
N GLY A 99 -9.89 0.27 2.67
CA GLY A 99 -10.57 1.11 3.63
C GLY A 99 -9.84 1.32 4.95
N TYR A 100 -8.52 1.14 5.00
CA TYR A 100 -7.75 1.41 6.22
C TYR A 100 -6.32 1.87 5.90
N ALA A 101 -5.74 2.59 6.84
CA ALA A 101 -4.32 2.94 6.83
C ALA A 101 -3.65 2.35 8.07
N VAL A 102 -2.52 1.68 7.89
CA VAL A 102 -1.76 1.13 9.01
C VAL A 102 -1.10 2.24 9.84
N GLN A 103 -0.81 3.36 9.21
CA GLN A 103 -0.43 4.59 9.92
C GLN A 103 -1.68 5.35 10.35
N GLY A 104 -1.61 6.09 11.43
CA GLY A 104 -2.73 6.86 11.94
C GLY A 104 -3.70 6.00 12.75
N LEU A 105 -4.97 6.35 12.69
CA LEU A 105 -6.00 5.73 13.54
C LEU A 105 -6.29 4.28 13.13
N GLY A 106 -6.12 3.95 11.86
CA GLY A 106 -6.36 2.60 11.34
C GLY A 106 -5.38 1.55 11.88
N GLY A 107 -4.25 1.97 12.43
CA GLY A 107 -3.29 1.05 13.04
C GLY A 107 -3.87 0.22 14.18
N ARG A 108 -4.89 0.71 14.86
CA ARG A 108 -5.59 -0.02 15.93
C ARG A 108 -6.37 -1.22 15.42
N LEU A 109 -6.71 -1.22 14.14
CA LEU A 109 -7.47 -2.30 13.52
C LEU A 109 -6.58 -3.45 13.06
N VAL A 110 -5.27 -3.24 13.05
CA VAL A 110 -4.29 -4.22 12.58
C VAL A 110 -3.72 -4.99 13.75
N ALA A 111 -3.82 -6.32 13.71
CA ALA A 111 -3.27 -7.18 14.76
C ALA A 111 -1.80 -7.53 14.50
N ALA A 112 -1.43 -7.78 13.25
CA ALA A 112 -0.07 -8.18 12.91
C ALA A 112 0.23 -7.92 11.42
N VAL A 113 1.49 -7.67 11.12
CA VAL A 113 2.00 -7.59 9.75
C VAL A 113 3.13 -8.60 9.60
N ASP A 114 2.99 -9.49 8.62
CA ASP A 114 4.03 -10.43 8.23
C ASP A 114 4.62 -9.96 6.91
N GLY A 115 5.89 -9.60 6.94
CA GLY A 115 6.59 -9.01 5.81
C GLY A 115 6.96 -7.56 6.06
N CYS A 116 7.09 -6.79 4.99
CA CYS A 116 7.57 -5.41 5.05
C CYS A 116 6.46 -4.44 5.45
N LEU A 117 6.61 -3.79 6.60
CA LEU A 117 5.65 -2.78 7.06
C LEU A 117 5.56 -1.58 6.10
N THR A 118 6.70 -1.12 5.57
CA THR A 118 6.70 0.01 4.63
C THR A 118 5.98 -0.32 3.32
N ASN A 119 5.91 -1.60 2.95
CA ASN A 119 5.08 -2.06 1.84
C ASN A 119 3.59 -1.80 2.14
N VAL A 120 3.15 -2.12 3.34
CA VAL A 120 1.76 -1.91 3.76
C VAL A 120 1.43 -0.41 3.82
N ILE A 121 2.40 0.42 4.17
CA ILE A 121 2.25 1.89 4.15
C ILE A 121 2.12 2.42 2.72
N GLY A 122 2.71 1.74 1.73
CA GLY A 122 2.56 2.08 0.33
C GLY A 122 3.86 2.19 -0.48
N LEU A 123 5.02 2.09 0.18
CA LEU A 123 6.31 2.06 -0.50
C LEU A 123 7.28 1.16 0.26
N PRO A 124 7.62 -0.02 -0.28
CA PRO A 124 8.55 -0.93 0.38
C PRO A 124 9.98 -0.40 0.28
N LEU A 125 10.46 0.26 1.33
CA LEU A 125 11.70 1.02 1.32
C LEU A 125 12.93 0.16 1.03
N THR A 126 13.02 -1.04 1.60
CA THR A 126 14.16 -1.93 1.37
C THR A 126 14.27 -2.34 -0.09
N THR A 127 13.16 -2.75 -0.69
CA THR A 127 13.13 -3.15 -2.10
C THR A 127 13.37 -1.96 -3.03
N THR A 128 12.76 -0.81 -2.72
CA THR A 128 12.95 0.41 -3.49
C THR A 128 14.41 0.84 -3.47
N ARG A 129 15.05 0.83 -2.29
CA ARG A 129 16.46 1.17 -2.15
C ARG A 129 17.34 0.22 -2.98
N ALA A 130 17.13 -1.08 -2.86
CA ALA A 130 17.89 -2.07 -3.62
C ALA A 130 17.75 -1.87 -5.12
N LEU A 131 16.55 -1.56 -5.58
CA LEU A 131 16.28 -1.30 -6.99
C LEU A 131 17.05 -0.07 -7.49
N LEU A 132 17.06 1.00 -6.73
CA LEU A 132 17.79 2.23 -7.07
C LEU A 132 19.31 2.03 -7.00
N GLU A 133 19.81 1.29 -6.02
CA GLU A 133 21.24 0.96 -5.89
C GLU A 133 21.75 0.16 -7.09
N ARG A 134 20.99 -0.85 -7.54
CA ARG A 134 21.35 -1.66 -8.71
C ARG A 134 21.43 -0.82 -9.99
N ARG A 135 20.72 0.27 -10.05
CA ARG A 135 20.72 1.18 -11.19
C ARG A 135 21.71 2.34 -11.03
N GLY A 136 22.51 2.34 -9.97
CA GLY A 136 23.51 3.35 -9.73
C GLY A 136 22.95 4.72 -9.32
N LEU A 137 21.73 4.75 -8.78
CA LEU A 137 21.05 5.99 -8.42
C LEU A 137 21.18 6.34 -6.93
N LEU A 138 21.70 5.42 -6.14
CA LEU A 138 22.05 5.63 -4.73
C LEU A 138 23.44 5.11 -4.43
#